data_40a7a0e404ce90abd1a2831540ead779
#
_entry.id   40a7a0e404ce90abd1a2831540ead779
#
_cell.length_a   1.000
_cell.length_b   1.000
_cell.length_c   1.000
_cell.angle_alpha   90.00
_cell.angle_beta   90.00
_cell.angle_gamma   90.00
#
_symmetry.space_group_name_H-M   'P 1'
#
loop_
_entity.id
_entity.type
_entity.pdbx_description
1 polymer ?
#
loop_
_entity_poly.entity_id
_entity_poly.type
_entity_poly.pdbx_seq_one_letter_code
_entity_poly.pdbx_strand_id
1 'polypeptide(L)'
;MEEGYEDARRRFRERRFAGRDADRREKRVAENEEDGWKSGRRRDRSGDEEESKENAPPPVKKKKAEPDPILTKTGGAYIPPAKLRMMQAQITDKTSVAYQRISWEALKKSINGLVNKANVSNLPMIVQEMLQLNIVRGRGWLAKAVIEAQAASLTFTHVYAALVAIINTKFPQNGELILRRSIINFKKGYRRNDKKLCLSSTRFIAHLVNQQV
;
A
#
# COMPACT_ATOMS: atom_id res chain seq x y z
N MET A 1 -25.19 -15.27 40.99
CA MET A 1 -24.02 -14.73 40.21
C MET A 1 -23.88 -15.35 38.80
N GLU A 2 -24.42 -16.53 38.54
CA GLU A 2 -24.35 -17.19 37.21
C GLU A 2 -25.27 -16.56 36.14
N GLU A 3 -26.46 -16.09 36.52
CA GLU A 3 -27.41 -15.49 35.56
C GLU A 3 -26.85 -14.24 34.83
N GLY A 4 -26.06 -13.42 35.52
CA GLY A 4 -25.46 -12.22 34.92
C GLY A 4 -24.37 -12.52 33.88
N TYR A 5 -23.69 -13.67 33.99
CA TYR A 5 -22.65 -14.09 33.07
C TYR A 5 -23.23 -14.67 31.77
N GLU A 6 -24.33 -15.37 31.86
CA GLU A 6 -25.06 -15.92 30.69
C GLU A 6 -25.70 -14.81 29.88
N ASP A 7 -26.27 -13.79 30.51
CA ASP A 7 -26.90 -12.63 29.84
C ASP A 7 -25.84 -11.76 29.11
N ALA A 8 -24.67 -11.57 29.70
CA ALA A 8 -23.54 -10.89 29.08
C ALA A 8 -23.02 -11.66 27.85
N ARG A 9 -22.96 -13.00 27.94
CA ARG A 9 -22.57 -13.87 26.82
C ARG A 9 -23.57 -13.86 25.67
N ARG A 10 -24.87 -13.76 25.99
CA ARG A 10 -25.94 -13.66 25.01
C ARG A 10 -25.89 -12.34 24.26
N ARG A 11 -25.76 -11.22 24.96
CA ARG A 11 -25.61 -9.87 24.36
C ARG A 11 -24.35 -9.75 23.50
N PHE A 12 -23.27 -10.43 23.89
CA PHE A 12 -22.04 -10.47 23.08
C PHE A 12 -22.22 -11.27 21.79
N ARG A 13 -22.96 -12.38 21.82
CA ARG A 13 -23.32 -13.13 20.61
C ARG A 13 -24.20 -12.32 19.67
N GLU A 14 -25.23 -11.68 20.17
CA GLU A 14 -26.19 -10.88 19.37
C GLU A 14 -25.47 -9.71 18.66
N ARG A 15 -24.59 -8.98 19.35
CA ARG A 15 -23.77 -7.92 18.72
C ARG A 15 -22.84 -8.46 17.64
N ARG A 16 -22.35 -9.69 17.79
CA ARG A 16 -21.46 -10.32 16.82
C ARG A 16 -22.21 -10.80 15.57
N PHE A 17 -23.48 -11.14 15.67
CA PHE A 17 -24.33 -11.49 14.52
C PHE A 17 -24.83 -10.22 13.81
N ALA A 18 -25.23 -9.19 14.51
CA ALA A 18 -25.64 -7.91 13.92
C ALA A 18 -24.54 -7.23 13.11
N GLY A 19 -23.27 -7.30 13.55
CA GLY A 19 -22.13 -6.76 12.80
C GLY A 19 -21.83 -7.50 11.49
N ARG A 20 -22.12 -8.80 11.41
CA ARG A 20 -21.91 -9.58 10.18
C ARG A 20 -22.97 -9.33 9.11
N ASP A 21 -24.18 -9.04 9.52
CA ASP A 21 -25.27 -8.74 8.58
C ASP A 21 -25.14 -7.33 8.00
N ALA A 22 -24.61 -6.37 8.76
CA ALA A 22 -24.29 -5.04 8.26
C ALA A 22 -23.15 -5.06 7.23
N ASP A 23 -22.06 -5.79 7.51
CA ASP A 23 -20.90 -5.94 6.60
C ASP A 23 -21.29 -6.67 5.29
N ARG A 24 -22.23 -7.62 5.38
CA ARG A 24 -22.77 -8.34 4.22
C ARG A 24 -23.71 -7.48 3.37
N ARG A 25 -24.40 -6.53 4.00
CA ARG A 25 -25.31 -5.60 3.32
C ARG A 25 -24.51 -4.50 2.59
N GLU A 26 -23.46 -3.96 3.21
CA GLU A 26 -22.55 -3.01 2.56
C GLU A 26 -21.81 -3.64 1.37
N LYS A 27 -21.39 -4.90 1.49
CA LYS A 27 -20.72 -5.61 0.40
C LYS A 27 -21.64 -5.87 -0.80
N ARG A 28 -22.93 -6.16 -0.57
CA ARG A 28 -23.94 -6.31 -1.62
C ARG A 28 -24.28 -5.00 -2.32
N VAL A 29 -24.24 -3.89 -1.60
CA VAL A 29 -24.47 -2.55 -2.19
C VAL A 29 -23.29 -2.19 -3.09
N ALA A 30 -22.05 -2.43 -2.65
CA ALA A 30 -20.84 -2.18 -3.43
C ALA A 30 -20.75 -3.06 -4.70
N GLU A 31 -21.13 -4.33 -4.61
CA GLU A 31 -21.18 -5.25 -5.76
C GLU A 31 -22.26 -4.84 -6.78
N ASN A 32 -23.40 -4.34 -6.32
CA ASN A 32 -24.46 -3.84 -7.22
C ASN A 32 -24.10 -2.52 -7.91
N GLU A 33 -23.30 -1.66 -7.29
CA GLU A 33 -22.82 -0.42 -7.91
C GLU A 33 -21.77 -0.71 -9.00
N GLU A 34 -20.91 -1.72 -8.81
CA GLU A 34 -19.96 -2.14 -9.85
C GLU A 34 -20.62 -2.80 -11.07
N ASP A 35 -21.68 -3.58 -10.87
CA ASP A 35 -22.42 -4.22 -11.97
C ASP A 35 -23.32 -3.24 -12.72
N GLY A 36 -23.84 -2.21 -12.08
CA GLY A 36 -24.60 -1.13 -12.71
C GLY A 36 -23.76 -0.31 -13.71
N TRP A 37 -22.46 -0.19 -13.51
CA TRP A 37 -21.56 0.55 -14.41
C TRP A 37 -21.17 -0.25 -15.66
N LYS A 38 -21.25 -1.57 -15.61
CA LYS A 38 -20.93 -2.45 -16.75
C LYS A 38 -22.10 -2.65 -17.71
N SER A 39 -23.34 -2.44 -17.28
CA SER A 39 -24.54 -2.67 -18.13
C SER A 39 -24.94 -1.46 -18.97
N GLY A 40 -24.44 -0.25 -18.69
CA GLY A 40 -24.80 1.00 -19.38
C GLY A 40 -24.15 1.22 -20.75
N ARG A 41 -23.33 0.31 -21.26
CA ARG A 41 -22.57 0.52 -22.51
C ARG A 41 -22.96 -0.39 -23.68
N ARG A 42 -24.12 -1.02 -23.64
CA ARG A 42 -24.61 -1.81 -24.77
C ARG A 42 -26.08 -1.50 -25.04
N ARG A 43 -26.35 -0.41 -25.68
CA ARG A 43 -27.53 -0.19 -26.54
C ARG A 43 -27.30 1.07 -27.37
N ASP A 44 -27.47 0.84 -28.64
CA ASP A 44 -27.73 1.71 -29.77
C ASP A 44 -26.64 1.72 -30.82
N ARG A 45 -26.84 0.82 -31.77
CA ARG A 45 -26.67 1.09 -33.20
C ARG A 45 -27.28 0.00 -34.05
N SER A 46 -28.58 0.17 -34.33
CA SER A 46 -29.22 -0.37 -35.53
C SER A 46 -29.90 0.83 -36.22
N GLY A 47 -29.55 1.07 -37.43
CA GLY A 47 -30.14 2.12 -38.29
C GLY A 47 -29.34 2.17 -39.58
N ASP A 48 -29.94 1.55 -40.58
CA ASP A 48 -29.51 1.48 -41.98
C ASP A 48 -29.25 2.87 -42.58
N GLU A 49 -28.29 2.97 -43.50
CA GLU A 49 -28.40 3.63 -44.80
C GLU A 49 -27.18 3.30 -45.66
N GLU A 50 -27.44 2.62 -46.77
CA GLU A 50 -26.57 2.54 -47.95
C GLU A 50 -26.54 3.90 -48.65
N GLU A 51 -25.40 4.37 -49.07
CA GLU A 51 -25.06 4.69 -50.45
C GLU A 51 -23.74 5.48 -50.61
N SER A 52 -23.12 5.14 -51.72
CA SER A 52 -22.18 5.86 -52.56
C SER A 52 -20.70 5.83 -52.25
N LYS A 53 -20.09 5.12 -53.20
CA LYS A 53 -18.67 5.02 -53.55
C LYS A 53 -18.03 6.37 -53.86
N GLU A 54 -16.78 6.60 -53.41
CA GLU A 54 -15.69 6.93 -54.33
C GLU A 54 -14.38 7.12 -53.60
N ASN A 55 -13.38 6.44 -54.13
CA ASN A 55 -11.92 6.60 -54.02
C ASN A 55 -11.38 7.59 -52.97
N ALA A 56 -10.99 7.04 -51.79
CA ALA A 56 -9.98 7.64 -50.94
C ALA A 56 -8.88 6.57 -50.60
N PRO A 57 -7.57 6.94 -50.65
CA PRO A 57 -6.52 5.99 -50.33
C PRO A 57 -6.68 5.46 -48.88
N PRO A 58 -6.30 4.21 -48.59
CA PRO A 58 -6.51 3.59 -47.29
C PRO A 58 -5.84 4.44 -46.21
N PRO A 59 -6.54 4.73 -45.09
CA PRO A 59 -5.95 5.48 -43.99
C PRO A 59 -4.75 4.70 -43.47
N VAL A 60 -3.59 5.32 -43.56
CA VAL A 60 -2.37 4.83 -42.94
C VAL A 60 -2.71 4.62 -41.46
N LYS A 61 -2.81 3.35 -41.05
CA LYS A 61 -2.96 2.96 -39.65
C LYS A 61 -1.76 3.55 -38.91
N LYS A 62 -1.94 4.70 -38.27
CA LYS A 62 -1.00 5.24 -37.31
C LYS A 62 -0.78 4.08 -36.31
N LYS A 63 0.40 3.48 -36.31
CA LYS A 63 0.82 2.52 -35.28
C LYS A 63 0.55 3.24 -33.97
N LYS A 64 -0.42 2.73 -33.18
CA LYS A 64 -0.58 3.16 -31.79
C LYS A 64 0.81 3.00 -31.17
N ALA A 65 1.42 4.12 -30.79
CA ALA A 65 2.66 4.09 -30.04
C ALA A 65 2.42 3.14 -28.86
N GLU A 66 3.20 2.07 -28.78
CA GLU A 66 3.12 1.16 -27.65
C GLU A 66 3.30 2.01 -26.39
N PRO A 67 2.36 1.96 -25.44
CA PRO A 67 2.46 2.79 -24.24
C PRO A 67 3.75 2.41 -23.54
N ASP A 68 4.59 3.40 -23.29
CA ASP A 68 5.88 3.29 -22.64
C ASP A 68 5.75 2.32 -21.44
N PRO A 69 6.51 1.21 -21.36
CA PRO A 69 6.39 0.25 -20.27
C PRO A 69 6.61 0.88 -18.89
N ILE A 70 7.17 2.09 -18.83
CA ILE A 70 7.33 2.91 -17.64
C ILE A 70 5.99 3.56 -17.22
N LEU A 71 5.09 3.78 -18.17
CA LEU A 71 3.78 4.42 -17.94
C LEU A 71 2.66 3.40 -17.65
N THR A 72 2.88 2.13 -18.02
CA THR A 72 1.92 1.06 -17.78
C THR A 72 2.18 0.37 -16.44
N LYS A 73 1.24 0.49 -15.53
CA LYS A 73 1.06 -0.24 -14.26
C LYS A 73 2.13 -0.05 -13.17
N THR A 74 1.68 0.49 -12.07
CA THR A 74 2.24 0.22 -10.73
C THR A 74 2.23 -1.29 -10.47
N GLY A 75 3.39 -1.93 -10.56
CA GLY A 75 3.54 -3.39 -10.38
C GLY A 75 4.14 -4.11 -11.57
N GLY A 76 4.73 -3.39 -12.53
CA GLY A 76 5.46 -3.95 -13.67
C GLY A 76 6.65 -4.80 -13.25
N ALA A 77 7.25 -5.46 -14.25
CA ALA A 77 8.44 -6.31 -14.11
C ALA A 77 9.54 -5.65 -13.27
N TYR A 78 10.25 -6.44 -12.49
CA TYR A 78 11.40 -5.98 -11.71
C TYR A 78 12.42 -5.28 -12.60
N ILE A 79 12.73 -4.03 -12.30
CA ILE A 79 13.79 -3.26 -12.98
C ILE A 79 15.02 -3.25 -12.06
N PRO A 80 16.18 -3.79 -12.50
CA PRO A 80 17.40 -3.73 -11.72
C PRO A 80 17.80 -2.28 -11.41
N PRO A 81 18.43 -2.01 -10.25
CA PRO A 81 18.82 -0.66 -9.85
C PRO A 81 19.74 0.05 -10.85
N ALA A 82 20.64 -0.69 -11.49
CA ALA A 82 21.53 -0.16 -12.53
C ALA A 82 20.74 0.37 -13.74
N LYS A 83 19.80 -0.43 -14.26
CA LYS A 83 18.94 -0.02 -15.38
C LYS A 83 18.09 1.19 -15.01
N LEU A 84 17.58 1.23 -13.79
CA LEU A 84 16.78 2.35 -13.28
C LEU A 84 17.60 3.67 -13.26
N ARG A 85 18.87 3.62 -12.83
CA ARG A 85 19.78 4.76 -12.87
C ARG A 85 20.08 5.22 -14.30
N MET A 86 20.30 4.30 -15.23
CA MET A 86 20.49 4.61 -16.65
C MET A 86 19.26 5.31 -17.24
N MET A 87 18.07 4.81 -16.96
CA MET A 87 16.82 5.43 -17.40
C MET A 87 16.62 6.82 -16.79
N GLN A 88 16.99 7.02 -15.52
CA GLN A 88 16.98 8.35 -14.91
C GLN A 88 17.94 9.34 -15.58
N ALA A 89 19.13 8.88 -15.96
CA ALA A 89 20.14 9.72 -16.64
C ALA A 89 19.72 10.12 -18.05
N GLN A 90 18.92 9.28 -18.73
CA GLN A 90 18.43 9.55 -20.09
C GLN A 90 17.30 10.57 -20.13
N ILE A 91 16.60 10.79 -19.02
CA ILE A 91 15.47 11.74 -18.97
C ILE A 91 16.00 13.11 -18.58
N THR A 92 16.06 14.02 -19.55
CA THR A 92 16.55 15.40 -19.36
C THR A 92 15.55 16.25 -18.54
N ASP A 93 14.25 15.99 -18.69
CA ASP A 93 13.20 16.75 -17.98
C ASP A 93 12.82 16.09 -16.66
N LYS A 94 13.25 16.70 -15.52
CA LYS A 94 12.96 16.25 -14.16
C LYS A 94 11.50 16.45 -13.74
N THR A 95 10.74 17.28 -14.46
CA THR A 95 9.32 17.53 -14.18
C THR A 95 8.40 16.52 -14.85
N SER A 96 8.93 15.75 -15.81
CA SER A 96 8.16 14.76 -16.56
C SER A 96 7.56 13.68 -15.65
N VAL A 97 6.37 13.19 -15.99
CA VAL A 97 5.68 12.11 -15.28
C VAL A 97 6.52 10.83 -15.25
N ALA A 98 7.24 10.56 -16.33
CA ALA A 98 8.14 9.41 -16.42
C ALA A 98 9.28 9.49 -15.40
N TYR A 99 9.96 10.64 -15.30
CA TYR A 99 11.00 10.86 -14.29
C TYR A 99 10.46 10.72 -12.87
N GLN A 100 9.30 11.30 -12.57
CA GLN A 100 8.70 11.22 -11.25
C GLN A 100 8.35 9.77 -10.86
N ARG A 101 7.88 8.95 -11.79
CA ARG A 101 7.62 7.52 -11.54
C ARG A 101 8.90 6.75 -11.27
N ILE A 102 9.94 6.95 -12.08
CA ILE A 102 11.23 6.28 -11.89
C ILE A 102 11.86 6.69 -10.55
N SER A 103 11.85 7.98 -10.22
CA SER A 103 12.32 8.51 -8.95
C SER A 103 11.56 7.90 -7.75
N TRP A 104 10.25 7.73 -7.89
CA TRP A 104 9.41 7.09 -6.87
C TRP A 104 9.76 5.61 -6.69
N GLU A 105 9.93 4.86 -7.78
CA GLU A 105 10.35 3.46 -7.71
C GLU A 105 11.76 3.30 -7.10
N ALA A 106 12.68 4.20 -7.42
CA ALA A 106 14.01 4.23 -6.82
C ALA A 106 13.93 4.45 -5.30
N LEU A 107 13.12 5.42 -4.86
CA LEU A 107 12.91 5.72 -3.45
C LEU A 107 12.32 4.51 -2.71
N LYS A 108 11.30 3.87 -3.28
CA LYS A 108 10.71 2.65 -2.70
C LYS A 108 11.73 1.52 -2.53
N LYS A 109 12.54 1.28 -3.55
CA LYS A 109 13.58 0.24 -3.51
C LYS A 109 14.66 0.55 -2.48
N SER A 110 15.09 1.83 -2.37
CA SER A 110 16.06 2.24 -1.36
C SER A 110 15.52 2.05 0.05
N ILE A 111 14.30 2.50 0.33
CA ILE A 111 13.65 2.32 1.64
C ILE A 111 13.55 0.83 1.99
N ASN A 112 13.04 -0.02 1.09
CA ASN A 112 12.94 -1.46 1.35
C ASN A 112 14.30 -2.11 1.59
N GLY A 113 15.31 -1.72 0.79
CA GLY A 113 16.68 -2.22 0.96
C GLY A 113 17.26 -1.89 2.32
N LEU A 114 17.07 -0.66 2.80
CA LEU A 114 17.56 -0.23 4.12
C LEU A 114 16.79 -0.92 5.26
N VAL A 115 15.47 -0.99 5.19
CA VAL A 115 14.65 -1.65 6.21
C VAL A 115 15.02 -3.14 6.33
N ASN A 116 15.21 -3.84 5.21
CA ASN A 116 15.56 -5.26 5.22
C ASN A 116 16.98 -5.55 5.70
N LYS A 117 17.89 -4.58 5.59
CA LYS A 117 19.27 -4.70 6.09
C LYS A 117 19.41 -4.31 7.55
N ALA A 118 18.39 -3.70 8.16
CA ALA A 118 18.45 -3.18 9.51
C ALA A 118 18.74 -4.29 10.53
N ASN A 119 19.82 -4.11 11.32
CA ASN A 119 20.23 -4.98 12.38
C ASN A 119 20.76 -4.13 13.55
N VAL A 120 20.91 -4.72 14.73
CA VAL A 120 21.43 -4.01 15.93
C VAL A 120 22.78 -3.36 15.65
N SER A 121 23.69 -4.09 14.99
CA SER A 121 25.06 -3.61 14.74
C SER A 121 25.18 -2.50 13.72
N ASN A 122 24.27 -2.44 12.73
CA ASN A 122 24.35 -1.47 11.63
C ASN A 122 23.30 -0.35 11.69
N LEU A 123 22.48 -0.35 12.75
CA LEU A 123 21.38 0.61 12.90
C LEU A 123 21.80 2.08 12.73
N PRO A 124 22.91 2.57 13.31
CA PRO A 124 23.35 3.96 13.14
C PRO A 124 23.61 4.32 11.67
N MET A 125 24.28 3.43 10.93
CA MET A 125 24.57 3.63 9.51
C MET A 125 23.27 3.62 8.67
N ILE A 126 22.37 2.68 8.93
CA ILE A 126 21.08 2.61 8.26
C ILE A 126 20.25 3.88 8.49
N VAL A 127 20.26 4.42 9.71
CA VAL A 127 19.58 5.67 10.01
C VAL A 127 20.17 6.85 9.23
N GLN A 128 21.50 6.96 9.16
CA GLN A 128 22.16 8.02 8.37
C GLN A 128 21.77 7.94 6.90
N GLU A 129 21.81 6.74 6.28
CA GLU A 129 21.39 6.53 4.92
C GLU A 129 19.89 6.83 4.72
N MET A 130 19.05 6.43 5.68
CA MET A 130 17.61 6.69 5.63
C MET A 130 17.29 8.19 5.68
N LEU A 131 18.02 8.96 6.49
CA LEU A 131 17.84 10.42 6.59
C LEU A 131 18.30 11.17 5.33
N GLN A 132 19.16 10.59 4.51
CA GLN A 132 19.53 11.13 3.20
C GLN A 132 18.43 10.95 2.15
N LEU A 133 17.52 10.01 2.37
CA LEU A 133 16.37 9.81 1.49
C LEU A 133 15.25 10.81 1.80
N ASN A 134 14.42 11.10 0.78
CA ASN A 134 13.21 11.90 1.00
C ASN A 134 12.11 11.07 1.67
N ILE A 135 12.29 10.77 2.97
CA ILE A 135 11.34 9.97 3.76
C ILE A 135 10.04 10.71 4.06
N VAL A 136 10.01 12.03 3.95
CA VAL A 136 8.78 12.82 4.09
C VAL A 136 7.84 12.49 2.93
N ARG A 137 8.35 12.51 1.69
CA ARG A 137 7.59 12.06 0.51
C ARG A 137 7.25 10.58 0.60
N GLY A 138 8.21 9.75 1.04
CA GLY A 138 8.08 8.29 1.16
C GLY A 138 7.41 7.80 2.44
N ARG A 139 6.86 8.67 3.31
CA ARG A 139 6.34 8.31 4.64
C ARG A 139 5.38 7.12 4.64
N GLY A 140 4.47 7.10 3.67
CA GLY A 140 3.48 6.03 3.54
C GLY A 140 4.10 4.69 3.17
N TRP A 141 5.15 4.71 2.34
CA TRP A 141 5.89 3.52 1.95
C TRP A 141 6.81 3.03 3.07
N LEU A 142 7.51 3.95 3.74
CA LEU A 142 8.33 3.63 4.91
C LEU A 142 7.53 2.92 5.99
N ALA A 143 6.36 3.47 6.35
CA ALA A 143 5.48 2.86 7.33
C ALA A 143 5.03 1.45 6.90
N LYS A 144 4.73 1.26 5.62
CA LYS A 144 4.38 -0.06 5.07
C LYS A 144 5.55 -1.03 5.18
N ALA A 145 6.74 -0.62 4.71
CA ALA A 145 7.94 -1.47 4.70
C ALA A 145 8.34 -1.92 6.11
N VAL A 146 8.33 -1.01 7.08
CA VAL A 146 8.67 -1.33 8.48
C VAL A 146 7.66 -2.32 9.09
N ILE A 147 6.37 -2.10 8.90
CA ILE A 147 5.32 -2.99 9.44
C ILE A 147 5.41 -4.38 8.80
N GLU A 148 5.63 -4.46 7.48
CA GLU A 148 5.76 -5.73 6.76
C GLU A 148 7.03 -6.48 7.18
N ALA A 149 8.16 -5.80 7.31
CA ALA A 149 9.41 -6.39 7.77
C ALA A 149 9.31 -6.92 9.21
N GLN A 150 8.67 -6.15 10.10
CA GLN A 150 8.43 -6.57 11.48
C GLN A 150 7.49 -7.79 11.54
N ALA A 151 6.42 -7.81 10.73
CA ALA A 151 5.49 -8.94 10.69
C ALA A 151 6.15 -10.22 10.13
N ALA A 152 7.11 -10.08 9.22
CA ALA A 152 7.89 -11.19 8.68
C ALA A 152 8.90 -11.75 9.70
N SER A 153 9.50 -10.87 10.52
CA SER A 153 10.56 -11.21 11.44
C SER A 153 10.31 -10.67 12.85
N LEU A 154 9.45 -11.35 13.60
CA LEU A 154 9.07 -10.94 14.96
C LEU A 154 10.25 -10.85 15.95
N THR A 155 11.32 -11.59 15.69
CA THR A 155 12.53 -11.59 16.53
C THR A 155 13.22 -10.21 16.51
N PHE A 156 13.18 -9.51 15.38
CA PHE A 156 13.81 -8.20 15.20
C PHE A 156 12.88 -7.02 15.50
N THR A 157 11.73 -7.24 16.15
CA THR A 157 10.77 -6.19 16.50
C THR A 157 11.42 -5.02 17.23
N HIS A 158 12.34 -5.28 18.16
CA HIS A 158 13.07 -4.25 18.90
C HIS A 158 13.95 -3.38 18.00
N VAL A 159 14.57 -3.93 16.97
CA VAL A 159 15.39 -3.20 16.00
C VAL A 159 14.52 -2.24 15.19
N TYR A 160 13.39 -2.72 14.70
CA TYR A 160 12.45 -1.88 13.96
C TYR A 160 11.84 -0.78 14.83
N ALA A 161 11.55 -1.07 16.09
CA ALA A 161 11.06 -0.06 17.03
C ALA A 161 12.12 1.01 17.31
N ALA A 162 13.39 0.62 17.53
CA ALA A 162 14.49 1.55 17.68
C ALA A 162 14.71 2.42 16.43
N LEU A 163 14.65 1.83 15.22
CA LEU A 163 14.70 2.57 13.96
C LEU A 163 13.62 3.64 13.90
N VAL A 164 12.37 3.27 14.23
CA VAL A 164 11.22 4.19 14.22
C VAL A 164 11.41 5.29 15.27
N ALA A 165 11.89 4.97 16.47
CA ALA A 165 12.13 5.93 17.54
C ALA A 165 13.12 7.02 17.09
N ILE A 166 14.23 6.63 16.47
CA ILE A 166 15.23 7.59 15.96
C ILE A 166 14.65 8.45 14.84
N ILE A 167 13.86 7.85 13.92
CA ILE A 167 13.18 8.62 12.86
C ILE A 167 12.15 9.58 13.49
N ASN A 168 11.43 9.15 14.53
CA ASN A 168 10.43 9.96 15.22
C ASN A 168 11.02 11.23 15.83
N THR A 169 12.26 11.20 16.34
CA THR A 169 12.93 12.39 16.89
C THR A 169 13.13 13.51 15.85
N LYS A 170 13.24 13.17 14.56
CA LYS A 170 13.40 14.11 13.46
C LYS A 170 12.10 14.37 12.71
N PHE A 171 11.28 13.35 12.56
CA PHE A 171 10.03 13.37 11.77
C PHE A 171 8.88 12.71 12.54
N PRO A 172 8.27 13.41 13.53
CA PRO A 172 7.23 12.84 14.39
C PRO A 172 6.01 12.32 13.60
N GLN A 173 5.70 12.96 12.46
CA GLN A 173 4.60 12.49 11.59
C GLN A 173 4.80 11.07 11.05
N ASN A 174 6.06 10.61 10.91
CA ASN A 174 6.35 9.25 10.46
C ASN A 174 6.10 8.23 11.57
N GLY A 175 6.51 8.54 12.80
CA GLY A 175 6.23 7.70 13.98
C GLY A 175 4.73 7.57 14.24
N GLU A 176 4.01 8.70 14.24
CA GLU A 176 2.55 8.74 14.37
C GLU A 176 1.85 7.87 13.30
N LEU A 177 2.26 7.98 12.03
CA LEU A 177 1.67 7.20 10.95
C LEU A 177 1.89 5.70 11.15
N ILE A 178 3.08 5.29 11.58
CA ILE A 178 3.41 3.88 11.84
C ILE A 178 2.56 3.35 12.99
N LEU A 179 2.48 4.11 14.09
CA LEU A 179 1.68 3.74 15.25
C LEU A 179 0.19 3.61 14.88
N ARG A 180 -0.39 4.59 14.19
CA ARG A 180 -1.78 4.54 13.72
C ARG A 180 -2.06 3.31 12.85
N ARG A 181 -1.17 2.99 11.91
CA ARG A 181 -1.32 1.81 11.04
C ARG A 181 -1.21 0.50 11.82
N SER A 182 -0.32 0.45 12.81
CA SER A 182 -0.17 -0.73 13.69
C SER A 182 -1.45 -0.98 14.50
N ILE A 183 -2.06 0.08 15.03
CA ILE A 183 -3.34 0.01 15.75
C ILE A 183 -4.47 -0.46 14.81
N ILE A 184 -4.52 0.06 13.58
CA ILE A 184 -5.51 -0.36 12.59
C ILE A 184 -5.33 -1.85 12.24
N ASN A 185 -4.08 -2.30 12.07
CA ASN A 185 -3.78 -3.71 11.82
C ASN A 185 -4.21 -4.61 12.99
N PHE A 186 -3.98 -4.18 14.23
CA PHE A 186 -4.48 -4.89 15.41
C PHE A 186 -6.02 -5.00 15.38
N LYS A 187 -6.73 -3.88 15.20
CA LYS A 187 -8.19 -3.87 15.12
C LYS A 187 -8.73 -4.76 14.00
N LYS A 188 -8.05 -4.77 12.85
CA LYS A 188 -8.40 -5.62 11.71
C LYS A 188 -8.16 -7.10 12.01
N GLY A 189 -7.01 -7.44 12.59
CA GLY A 189 -6.68 -8.79 13.01
C GLY A 189 -7.69 -9.32 14.06
N TYR A 190 -8.02 -8.51 15.05
CA TYR A 190 -9.00 -8.86 16.07
C TYR A 190 -10.39 -9.17 15.49
N ARG A 191 -10.90 -8.31 14.60
CA ARG A 191 -12.19 -8.53 13.93
C ARG A 191 -12.22 -9.79 13.06
N ARG A 192 -11.09 -10.15 12.44
CA ARG A 192 -10.96 -11.31 11.56
C ARG A 192 -10.59 -12.61 12.30
N ASN A 193 -10.34 -12.53 13.61
CA ASN A 193 -9.74 -13.62 14.39
C ASN A 193 -8.38 -14.09 13.85
N ASP A 194 -7.62 -13.17 13.25
CA ASP A 194 -6.25 -13.43 12.78
C ASP A 194 -5.28 -13.29 13.96
N LYS A 195 -4.99 -14.42 14.59
CA LYS A 195 -4.10 -14.51 15.75
C LYS A 195 -2.69 -14.00 15.43
N LYS A 196 -2.16 -14.33 14.24
CA LYS A 196 -0.80 -13.93 13.84
C LYS A 196 -0.69 -12.42 13.71
N LEU A 197 -1.65 -11.78 13.04
CA LEU A 197 -1.69 -10.34 12.86
C LEU A 197 -1.89 -9.60 14.21
N CYS A 198 -2.75 -10.12 15.09
CA CYS A 198 -2.94 -9.55 16.43
C CYS A 198 -1.66 -9.58 17.25
N LEU A 199 -1.00 -10.73 17.35
CA LEU A 199 0.23 -10.89 18.14
C LEU A 199 1.38 -10.03 17.59
N SER A 200 1.55 -10.01 16.27
CA SER A 200 2.55 -9.17 15.61
C SER A 200 2.33 -7.69 15.91
N SER A 201 1.11 -7.20 15.70
CA SER A 201 0.77 -5.79 15.89
C SER A 201 0.89 -5.37 17.36
N THR A 202 0.41 -6.20 18.31
CA THR A 202 0.50 -5.90 19.75
C THR A 202 1.95 -5.84 20.20
N ARG A 203 2.78 -6.80 19.77
CA ARG A 203 4.20 -6.80 20.09
C ARG A 203 4.89 -5.56 19.57
N PHE A 204 4.59 -5.14 18.35
CA PHE A 204 5.18 -3.94 17.79
C PHE A 204 4.75 -2.68 18.53
N ILE A 205 3.45 -2.53 18.82
CA ILE A 205 2.92 -1.40 19.60
C ILE A 205 3.61 -1.33 20.98
N ALA A 206 3.74 -2.46 21.69
CA ALA A 206 4.42 -2.50 22.97
C ALA A 206 5.88 -2.00 22.90
N HIS A 207 6.62 -2.41 21.85
CA HIS A 207 7.98 -1.93 21.65
C HIS A 207 8.03 -0.45 21.26
N LEU A 208 7.09 0.07 20.47
CA LEU A 208 7.00 1.50 20.14
C LEU A 208 6.74 2.33 21.38
N VAL A 209 5.77 1.93 22.21
CA VAL A 209 5.48 2.61 23.50
C VAL A 209 6.70 2.60 24.42
N ASN A 210 7.40 1.48 24.51
CA ASN A 210 8.64 1.39 25.31
C ASN A 210 9.75 2.32 24.79
N GLN A 211 9.75 2.65 23.51
CA GLN A 211 10.66 3.61 22.87
C GLN A 211 10.12 5.05 22.82
N GLN A 212 9.00 5.33 23.49
CA GLN A 212 8.37 6.65 23.57
C GLN A 212 8.00 7.25 22.18
N VAL A 213 7.51 6.41 21.27
CA VAL A 213 7.00 6.82 19.96
C VAL A 213 5.51 7.10 20.02
#